data_8111cc6448e65bab652a0393545be9be
#
_entry.id   8111cc6448e65bab652a0393545be9be
#
_cell.length_a   1.000
_cell.length_b   1.000
_cell.length_c   1.000
_cell.angle_alpha   90.00
_cell.angle_beta   90.00
_cell.angle_gamma   90.00
#
_symmetry.space_group_name_H-M   'P 1'
#
loop_
_entity.id
_entity.type
_entity.pdbx_description
1 polymer ?
#
loop_
_entity_poly.entity_id
_entity_poly.type
_entity_poly.pdbx_seq_one_letter_code
_entity_poly.pdbx_strand_id
1 'polypeptide(L)'
;FAIANQFYMLANGHGKDFYKIYDAMTYKYPRTQSFPKAGFAAGPCLFKDTMQLSSFDNNKFFLGHSAMLINEGMPAFIVEQLSIKYNLKDKVVGILGMAFKAESDDPRSSLSYKLKKMLDISSKKLICSDEYIDDKRFVTKEELIDKSDIIILGVPHNNYKDLRIASTKIVYDMWDFLKVER
;
A
#
# COMPACT_ATOMS: atom_id res chain seq x y z
N PHE A 1 -2.40 -8.32 -9.62
CA PHE A 1 -2.50 -7.16 -8.72
C PHE A 1 -3.34 -6.03 -9.31
N ALA A 2 -3.08 -5.53 -10.53
CA ALA A 2 -3.77 -4.36 -11.06
C ALA A 2 -5.30 -4.49 -11.04
N ILE A 3 -5.85 -5.64 -11.39
CA ILE A 3 -7.30 -5.91 -11.32
C ILE A 3 -7.79 -5.83 -9.86
N ALA A 4 -7.09 -6.46 -8.93
CA ALA A 4 -7.44 -6.40 -7.50
C ALA A 4 -7.36 -4.97 -6.96
N ASN A 5 -6.31 -4.23 -7.31
CA ASN A 5 -6.14 -2.82 -6.95
C ASN A 5 -7.27 -1.95 -7.52
N GLN A 6 -7.67 -2.18 -8.78
CA GLN A 6 -8.78 -1.44 -9.39
C GLN A 6 -10.10 -1.70 -8.66
N PHE A 7 -10.40 -2.95 -8.30
CA PHE A 7 -11.60 -3.27 -7.52
C PHE A 7 -11.53 -2.73 -6.09
N TYR A 8 -10.34 -2.74 -5.47
CA TYR A 8 -10.11 -2.10 -4.17
C TYR A 8 -10.43 -0.61 -4.23
N MET A 9 -9.92 0.10 -5.25
CA MET A 9 -10.18 1.53 -5.43
C MET A 9 -11.68 1.80 -5.63
N LEU A 10 -12.36 1.01 -6.48
CA LEU A 10 -13.80 1.13 -6.73
C LEU A 10 -14.61 0.92 -5.43
N ALA A 11 -14.37 -0.18 -4.73
CA ALA A 11 -15.11 -0.50 -3.51
C ALA A 11 -14.93 0.58 -2.45
N ASN A 12 -13.70 0.95 -2.14
CA ASN A 12 -13.41 1.94 -1.10
C ASN A 12 -13.84 3.36 -1.51
N GLY A 13 -13.71 3.73 -2.78
CA GLY A 13 -14.19 5.01 -3.30
C GLY A 13 -15.70 5.18 -3.17
N HIS A 14 -16.46 4.08 -3.14
CA HIS A 14 -17.91 4.06 -2.88
C HIS A 14 -18.27 3.70 -1.43
N GLY A 15 -17.34 3.78 -0.51
CA GLY A 15 -17.56 3.51 0.91
C GLY A 15 -17.89 2.05 1.24
N LYS A 16 -17.46 1.11 0.39
CA LYS A 16 -17.64 -0.33 0.59
C LYS A 16 -16.34 -0.97 1.05
N ASP A 17 -16.45 -2.01 1.88
CA ASP A 17 -15.32 -2.81 2.31
C ASP A 17 -14.96 -3.81 1.19
N PHE A 18 -13.79 -3.61 0.57
CA PHE A 18 -13.33 -4.51 -0.49
C PHE A 18 -13.13 -5.94 0.00
N TYR A 19 -12.66 -6.14 1.23
CA TYR A 19 -12.36 -7.49 1.71
C TYR A 19 -13.62 -8.31 2.03
N LYS A 20 -14.72 -7.67 2.40
CA LYS A 20 -16.03 -8.36 2.45
C LYS A 20 -16.49 -8.83 1.06
N ILE A 21 -16.23 -8.02 0.03
CA ILE A 21 -16.54 -8.40 -1.36
C ILE A 21 -15.59 -9.52 -1.81
N TYR A 22 -14.30 -9.40 -1.50
CA TYR A 22 -13.26 -10.38 -1.82
C TYR A 22 -13.58 -11.74 -1.21
N ASP A 23 -13.92 -11.79 0.07
CA ASP A 23 -14.29 -13.02 0.77
C ASP A 23 -15.52 -13.67 0.15
N ALA A 24 -16.55 -12.89 -0.15
CA ALA A 24 -17.76 -13.40 -0.81
C ALA A 24 -17.44 -13.95 -2.23
N MET A 25 -16.56 -13.30 -2.97
CA MET A 25 -16.16 -13.71 -4.32
C MET A 25 -15.31 -14.99 -4.33
N THR A 26 -14.49 -15.18 -3.30
CA THR A 26 -13.54 -16.31 -3.22
C THR A 26 -14.09 -17.50 -2.43
N TYR A 27 -15.17 -17.30 -1.65
CA TYR A 27 -15.73 -18.33 -0.79
C TYR A 27 -16.22 -19.54 -1.57
N LYS A 28 -15.56 -20.70 -1.33
CA LYS A 28 -15.87 -22.00 -1.97
C LYS A 28 -15.98 -21.97 -3.50
N TYR A 29 -15.32 -21.01 -4.16
CA TYR A 29 -15.31 -20.91 -5.62
C TYR A 29 -13.88 -21.14 -6.16
N PRO A 30 -13.54 -22.34 -6.65
CA PRO A 30 -12.17 -22.70 -7.02
C PRO A 30 -11.50 -21.78 -8.03
N ARG A 31 -12.28 -21.19 -8.95
CA ARG A 31 -11.76 -20.31 -10.01
C ARG A 31 -11.20 -18.97 -9.49
N THR A 32 -11.62 -18.55 -8.32
CA THR A 32 -11.19 -17.27 -7.71
C THR A 32 -10.33 -17.44 -6.47
N GLN A 33 -10.05 -18.67 -6.02
CA GLN A 33 -9.22 -18.92 -4.83
C GLN A 33 -7.80 -18.35 -4.94
N SER A 34 -7.25 -18.26 -6.17
CA SER A 34 -5.94 -17.67 -6.42
C SER A 34 -5.98 -16.19 -6.80
N PHE A 35 -7.16 -15.55 -6.70
CA PHE A 35 -7.27 -14.12 -6.97
C PHE A 35 -6.44 -13.31 -5.96
N PRO A 36 -5.55 -12.40 -6.39
CA PRO A 36 -4.68 -11.70 -5.46
C PRO A 36 -5.48 -10.69 -4.62
N LYS A 37 -5.02 -10.44 -3.40
CA LYS A 37 -5.44 -9.30 -2.61
C LYS A 37 -4.90 -7.99 -3.21
N ALA A 38 -5.46 -6.86 -2.81
CA ALA A 38 -4.91 -5.55 -3.15
C ALA A 38 -3.54 -5.33 -2.48
N GLY A 39 -2.73 -4.44 -3.04
CA GLY A 39 -1.43 -4.13 -2.47
C GLY A 39 -0.51 -3.40 -3.45
N PHE A 40 0.63 -2.93 -2.98
CA PHE A 40 1.64 -2.34 -3.83
C PHE A 40 2.30 -3.39 -4.71
N ALA A 41 2.03 -3.35 -6.00
CA ALA A 41 2.72 -4.15 -7.00
C ALA A 41 3.79 -3.29 -7.67
N ALA A 42 5.02 -3.46 -7.22
CA ALA A 42 6.15 -2.61 -7.57
C ALA A 42 7.43 -3.42 -7.80
N GLY A 43 8.49 -2.71 -8.07
CA GLY A 43 9.83 -3.27 -8.22
C GLY A 43 10.52 -2.76 -9.48
N PRO A 44 11.87 -2.85 -9.54
CA PRO A 44 12.66 -2.21 -10.59
C PRO A 44 12.40 -2.79 -11.99
N CYS A 45 12.05 -4.06 -12.11
CA CYS A 45 11.80 -4.71 -13.39
C CYS A 45 10.35 -4.53 -13.87
N LEU A 46 9.38 -4.65 -12.97
CA LEU A 46 7.96 -4.70 -13.34
C LEU A 46 7.52 -3.47 -14.14
N PHE A 47 7.80 -2.29 -13.65
CA PHE A 47 7.46 -1.03 -14.32
C PHE A 47 8.25 -0.88 -15.64
N LYS A 48 9.58 -1.01 -15.56
CA LYS A 48 10.48 -0.80 -16.71
C LYS A 48 10.14 -1.73 -17.87
N ASP A 49 10.05 -3.03 -17.62
CA ASP A 49 9.88 -4.03 -18.68
C ASP A 49 8.48 -3.93 -19.32
N THR A 50 7.45 -3.62 -18.52
CA THR A 50 6.09 -3.38 -19.05
C THR A 50 6.05 -2.13 -19.92
N MET A 51 6.68 -1.04 -19.51
CA MET A 51 6.72 0.19 -20.29
C MET A 51 7.58 0.03 -21.56
N GLN A 52 8.66 -0.73 -21.47
CA GLN A 52 9.51 -1.06 -22.62
C GLN A 52 8.74 -1.88 -23.67
N LEU A 53 7.97 -2.89 -23.23
CA LEU A 53 7.13 -3.69 -24.12
C LEU A 53 6.02 -2.82 -24.76
N SER A 54 5.42 -1.94 -23.99
CA SER A 54 4.42 -1.01 -24.50
C SER A 54 5.00 -0.10 -25.60
N SER A 55 6.20 0.45 -25.36
CA SER A 55 6.89 1.29 -26.35
C SER A 55 7.28 0.51 -27.60
N PHE A 56 7.78 -0.72 -27.44
CA PHE A 56 8.15 -1.60 -28.55
C PHE A 56 6.94 -1.89 -29.48
N ASP A 57 5.75 -2.07 -28.93
CA ASP A 57 4.53 -2.31 -29.69
C ASP A 57 3.77 -0.99 -30.02
N ASN A 58 4.47 0.10 -30.20
CA ASN A 58 3.89 1.41 -30.53
C ASN A 58 2.71 1.81 -29.62
N ASN A 59 2.84 1.54 -28.33
CA ASN A 59 1.84 1.79 -27.27
C ASN A 59 0.50 1.05 -27.48
N LYS A 60 0.48 -0.08 -28.17
CA LYS A 60 -0.70 -0.91 -28.34
C LYS A 60 -0.90 -1.93 -27.22
N PHE A 61 0.07 -2.09 -26.33
CA PHE A 61 -0.02 -2.96 -25.16
C PHE A 61 -0.86 -2.30 -24.05
N PHE A 62 -2.13 -2.01 -24.37
CA PHE A 62 -3.06 -1.27 -23.51
C PHE A 62 -3.24 -1.91 -22.13
N LEU A 63 -3.38 -3.23 -22.05
CA LEU A 63 -3.59 -3.92 -20.77
C LEU A 63 -2.42 -3.73 -19.82
N GLY A 64 -1.19 -3.93 -20.30
CA GLY A 64 0.01 -3.74 -19.47
C GLY A 64 0.22 -2.29 -19.07
N HIS A 65 0.03 -1.36 -19.99
CA HIS A 65 0.13 0.07 -19.71
C HIS A 65 -0.88 0.50 -18.65
N SER A 66 -2.16 0.11 -18.81
CA SER A 66 -3.21 0.41 -17.83
C SER A 66 -2.94 -0.24 -16.46
N ALA A 67 -2.42 -1.48 -16.45
CA ALA A 67 -2.04 -2.15 -15.22
C ALA A 67 -0.96 -1.36 -14.44
N MET A 68 0.03 -0.79 -15.14
CA MET A 68 1.06 0.05 -14.52
C MET A 68 0.46 1.35 -13.98
N LEU A 69 -0.42 2.01 -14.73
CA LEU A 69 -1.08 3.23 -14.27
C LEU A 69 -1.88 2.99 -12.97
N ILE A 70 -2.61 1.88 -12.89
CA ILE A 70 -3.37 1.51 -11.68
C ILE A 70 -2.43 1.29 -10.50
N ASN A 71 -1.40 0.45 -10.66
CA ASN A 71 -0.47 0.14 -9.58
C ASN A 71 0.28 1.39 -9.11
N GLU A 72 0.79 2.19 -10.03
CA GLU A 72 1.51 3.43 -9.74
C GLU A 72 0.61 4.53 -9.15
N GLY A 73 -0.70 4.46 -9.38
CA GLY A 73 -1.70 5.36 -8.82
C GLY A 73 -2.12 5.04 -7.38
N MET A 74 -1.82 3.85 -6.86
CA MET A 74 -2.23 3.43 -5.51
C MET A 74 -1.78 4.38 -4.39
N PRO A 75 -0.55 4.91 -4.37
CA PRO A 75 -0.15 5.88 -3.35
C PRO A 75 -1.01 7.15 -3.35
N ALA A 76 -1.35 7.68 -4.54
CA ALA A 76 -2.20 8.86 -4.67
C ALA A 76 -3.61 8.58 -4.15
N PHE A 77 -4.18 7.43 -4.50
CA PHE A 77 -5.48 7.00 -3.99
C PHE A 77 -5.51 6.92 -2.46
N ILE A 78 -4.47 6.34 -1.83
CA ILE A 78 -4.38 6.26 -0.36
C ILE A 78 -4.39 7.65 0.28
N VAL A 79 -3.57 8.57 -0.25
CA VAL A 79 -3.50 9.94 0.26
C VAL A 79 -4.85 10.66 0.10
N GLU A 80 -5.52 10.49 -1.03
CA GLU A 80 -6.86 11.04 -1.28
C GLU A 80 -7.89 10.50 -0.27
N GLN A 81 -7.95 9.17 -0.08
CA GLN A 81 -8.89 8.55 0.87
C GLN A 81 -8.66 9.03 2.32
N LEU A 82 -7.42 9.19 2.72
CA LEU A 82 -7.08 9.72 4.03
C LEU A 82 -7.43 11.21 4.16
N SER A 83 -7.19 12.00 3.11
CA SER A 83 -7.46 13.44 3.11
C SER A 83 -8.96 13.76 3.12
N ILE A 84 -9.80 12.89 2.55
CA ILE A 84 -11.27 13.03 2.63
C ILE A 84 -11.76 12.85 4.08
N LYS A 85 -11.12 11.96 4.85
CA LYS A 85 -11.56 11.60 6.19
C LYS A 85 -10.91 12.41 7.30
N TYR A 86 -9.68 12.88 7.08
CA TYR A 86 -8.85 13.50 8.11
C TYR A 86 -8.12 14.74 7.59
N ASN A 87 -7.98 15.75 8.44
CA ASN A 87 -7.05 16.85 8.18
C ASN A 87 -5.61 16.35 8.43
N LEU A 88 -4.93 15.92 7.38
CA LEU A 88 -3.58 15.35 7.48
C LEU A 88 -2.56 16.35 8.02
N LYS A 89 -2.77 17.67 7.84
CA LYS A 89 -1.89 18.73 8.38
C LYS A 89 -1.78 18.73 9.90
N ASP A 90 -2.74 18.11 10.58
CA ASP A 90 -2.75 18.00 12.04
C ASP A 90 -2.30 16.62 12.53
N LYS A 91 -1.94 15.71 11.62
CA LYS A 91 -1.66 14.31 11.92
C LYS A 91 -0.19 13.94 11.73
N VAL A 92 0.32 13.15 12.65
CA VAL A 92 1.57 12.40 12.49
C VAL A 92 1.25 11.10 11.76
N VAL A 93 1.85 10.89 10.59
CA VAL A 93 1.62 9.70 9.77
C VAL A 93 2.84 8.79 9.82
N GLY A 94 2.62 7.51 10.04
CA GLY A 94 3.66 6.47 10.02
C GLY A 94 3.48 5.53 8.82
N ILE A 95 4.57 5.18 8.14
CA ILE A 95 4.59 4.12 7.12
C ILE A 95 5.41 2.95 7.64
N LEU A 96 4.76 1.78 7.79
CA LEU A 96 5.39 0.50 8.09
C LEU A 96 5.70 -0.25 6.80
N GLY A 97 6.99 -0.49 6.54
CA GLY A 97 7.45 -1.18 5.33
C GLY A 97 7.72 -0.22 4.18
N MET A 98 9.00 -0.14 3.80
CA MET A 98 9.51 0.78 2.78
C MET A 98 10.12 0.04 1.58
N ALA A 99 10.41 -1.26 1.69
CA ALA A 99 10.88 -2.10 0.59
C ALA A 99 9.85 -2.21 -0.56
N PHE A 100 10.26 -2.70 -1.74
CA PHE A 100 9.30 -2.87 -2.84
C PHE A 100 8.41 -4.10 -2.67
N LYS A 101 8.79 -5.05 -1.82
CA LYS A 101 8.02 -6.26 -1.46
C LYS A 101 8.35 -6.73 -0.05
N ALA A 102 7.53 -7.62 0.48
CA ALA A 102 7.78 -8.25 1.78
C ALA A 102 9.10 -9.05 1.80
N GLU A 103 9.73 -9.13 2.97
CA GLU A 103 10.95 -9.88 3.24
C GLU A 103 12.11 -9.52 2.31
N SER A 104 12.25 -8.21 2.01
CA SER A 104 13.30 -7.69 1.12
C SER A 104 13.89 -6.41 1.69
N ASP A 105 15.17 -6.21 1.46
CA ASP A 105 15.95 -5.01 1.78
C ASP A 105 16.05 -4.03 0.60
N ASP A 106 15.39 -4.32 -0.53
CA ASP A 106 15.51 -3.53 -1.74
C ASP A 106 14.45 -2.40 -1.80
N PRO A 107 14.86 -1.12 -1.73
CA PRO A 107 13.96 0.02 -1.80
C PRO A 107 13.63 0.47 -3.23
N ARG A 108 14.29 -0.11 -4.27
CA ARG A 108 14.20 0.38 -5.65
C ARG A 108 12.79 0.29 -6.20
N SER A 109 12.30 1.40 -6.73
CA SER A 109 10.94 1.51 -7.29
C SER A 109 9.82 1.11 -6.33
N SER A 110 10.07 1.16 -5.01
CA SER A 110 9.03 0.92 -4.02
C SER A 110 7.97 2.03 -4.04
N LEU A 111 6.70 1.64 -4.07
CA LEU A 111 5.57 2.58 -3.99
C LEU A 111 5.41 3.21 -2.61
N SER A 112 5.99 2.61 -1.56
CA SER A 112 6.07 3.23 -0.23
C SER A 112 6.88 4.52 -0.26
N TYR A 113 7.94 4.62 -1.08
CA TYR A 113 8.69 5.87 -1.24
C TYR A 113 7.91 6.94 -2.03
N LYS A 114 7.05 6.52 -2.98
CA LYS A 114 6.15 7.44 -3.66
C LYS A 114 5.09 7.98 -2.68
N LEU A 115 4.49 7.10 -1.89
CA LEU A 115 3.57 7.45 -0.81
C LEU A 115 4.24 8.41 0.21
N LYS A 116 5.48 8.09 0.62
CA LYS A 116 6.28 8.93 1.50
C LYS A 116 6.39 10.37 0.99
N LYS A 117 6.77 10.56 -0.27
CA LYS A 117 6.92 11.91 -0.87
C LYS A 117 5.62 12.72 -0.84
N MET A 118 4.48 12.06 -1.07
CA MET A 118 3.17 12.73 -1.05
C MET A 118 2.76 13.10 0.39
N LEU A 119 2.95 12.21 1.34
CA LEU A 119 2.61 12.44 2.75
C LEU A 119 3.54 13.44 3.43
N ASP A 120 4.80 13.52 3.02
CA ASP A 120 5.77 14.49 3.55
C ASP A 120 5.31 15.95 3.31
N ILE A 121 4.61 16.18 2.21
CA ILE A 121 4.03 17.48 1.87
C ILE A 121 2.67 17.69 2.55
N SER A 122 1.85 16.64 2.68
CA SER A 122 0.44 16.75 3.08
C SER A 122 0.19 16.53 4.57
N SER A 123 1.09 15.88 5.31
CA SER A 123 0.93 15.63 6.75
C SER A 123 1.65 16.65 7.64
N LYS A 124 1.32 16.63 8.94
CA LYS A 124 2.04 17.42 9.96
C LYS A 124 3.47 16.95 10.12
N LYS A 125 3.65 15.64 10.17
CA LYS A 125 4.93 14.96 10.28
C LYS A 125 4.79 13.56 9.71
N LEU A 126 5.83 13.11 9.02
CA LEU A 126 5.93 11.74 8.51
C LEU A 126 7.10 11.02 9.19
N ILE A 127 6.88 9.77 9.60
CA ILE A 127 7.89 8.86 10.10
C ILE A 127 7.78 7.52 9.38
N CYS A 128 8.92 6.86 9.17
CA CYS A 128 8.98 5.59 8.44
C CYS A 128 9.74 4.55 9.25
N SER A 129 9.36 3.29 9.08
CA SER A 129 10.05 2.14 9.65
C SER A 129 10.10 1.00 8.62
N ASP A 130 11.19 0.26 8.62
CA ASP A 130 11.34 -0.97 7.85
C ASP A 130 12.26 -1.93 8.60
N GLU A 131 11.96 -3.23 8.58
CA GLU A 131 12.73 -4.24 9.31
C GLU A 131 14.01 -4.67 8.58
N TYR A 132 14.09 -4.41 7.27
CA TYR A 132 15.15 -4.92 6.41
C TYR A 132 16.01 -3.81 5.79
N ILE A 133 15.47 -2.58 5.68
CA ILE A 133 16.19 -1.45 5.09
C ILE A 133 16.94 -0.69 6.18
N ASP A 134 18.26 -0.67 6.08
CA ASP A 134 19.12 0.16 6.93
C ASP A 134 19.13 1.62 6.44
N ASP A 135 18.24 2.44 7.01
CA ASP A 135 18.21 3.89 6.79
C ASP A 135 18.17 4.60 8.15
N LYS A 136 19.23 5.36 8.45
CA LYS A 136 19.37 6.11 9.71
C LYS A 136 18.22 7.10 10.01
N ARG A 137 17.40 7.41 9.01
CA ARG A 137 16.21 8.27 9.15
C ARG A 137 14.97 7.51 9.62
N PHE A 138 15.01 6.18 9.59
CA PHE A 138 13.90 5.34 10.02
C PHE A 138 13.95 5.17 11.54
N VAL A 139 12.77 5.03 12.11
CA VAL A 139 12.58 4.70 13.53
C VAL A 139 12.21 3.22 13.68
N THR A 140 12.24 2.69 14.89
CA THR A 140 11.73 1.34 15.14
C THR A 140 10.21 1.29 14.90
N LYS A 141 9.67 0.09 14.65
CA LYS A 141 8.23 -0.08 14.46
C LYS A 141 7.43 0.31 15.71
N GLU A 142 7.99 0.01 16.90
CA GLU A 142 7.40 0.38 18.19
C GLU A 142 7.32 1.89 18.34
N GLU A 143 8.39 2.60 18.05
CA GLU A 143 8.44 4.05 18.08
C GLU A 143 7.48 4.68 17.06
N LEU A 144 7.39 4.09 15.86
CA LEU A 144 6.43 4.55 14.84
C LEU A 144 4.99 4.38 15.33
N ILE A 145 4.64 3.22 15.87
CA ILE A 145 3.29 2.95 16.38
C ILE A 145 2.94 3.92 17.52
N ASP A 146 3.86 4.16 18.42
CA ASP A 146 3.63 5.07 19.56
C ASP A 146 3.36 6.51 19.08
N LYS A 147 4.22 7.03 18.20
CA LYS A 147 4.22 8.43 17.79
C LYS A 147 3.21 8.80 16.69
N SER A 148 2.66 7.83 15.96
CA SER A 148 1.75 8.10 14.84
C SER A 148 0.29 8.21 15.27
N ASP A 149 -0.44 9.12 14.67
CA ASP A 149 -1.92 9.16 14.72
C ASP A 149 -2.52 8.21 13.67
N ILE A 150 -1.88 8.16 12.48
CA ILE A 150 -2.27 7.31 11.34
C ILE A 150 -1.08 6.40 11.02
N ILE A 151 -1.34 5.10 10.91
CA ILE A 151 -0.36 4.08 10.55
C ILE A 151 -0.78 3.46 9.23
N ILE A 152 0.11 3.49 8.24
CA ILE A 152 -0.14 2.90 6.92
C ILE A 152 0.79 1.70 6.76
N LEU A 153 0.23 0.53 6.44
CA LEU A 153 1.02 -0.63 6.06
C LEU A 153 1.42 -0.53 4.59
N GLY A 154 2.65 -0.14 4.33
CA GLY A 154 3.23 -0.05 3.00
C GLY A 154 3.64 -1.41 2.47
N VAL A 155 4.30 -2.22 3.29
CA VAL A 155 4.76 -3.58 2.94
C VAL A 155 4.43 -4.56 4.06
N PRO A 156 3.82 -5.73 3.76
CA PRO A 156 3.39 -6.70 4.77
C PRO A 156 4.54 -7.65 5.17
N HIS A 157 5.56 -7.13 5.87
CA HIS A 157 6.61 -7.98 6.44
C HIS A 157 6.05 -8.90 7.53
N ASN A 158 6.54 -10.14 7.62
CA ASN A 158 6.06 -11.11 8.60
C ASN A 158 6.16 -10.61 10.04
N ASN A 159 7.17 -9.79 10.34
CA ASN A 159 7.39 -9.18 11.66
C ASN A 159 6.28 -8.19 12.07
N TYR A 160 5.37 -7.81 11.15
CA TYR A 160 4.25 -6.93 11.45
C TYR A 160 2.94 -7.66 11.77
N LYS A 161 2.90 -8.99 11.53
CA LYS A 161 1.68 -9.80 11.65
C LYS A 161 1.03 -9.77 13.03
N ASP A 162 1.86 -9.70 14.07
CA ASP A 162 1.40 -9.77 15.46
C ASP A 162 1.58 -8.42 16.20
N LEU A 163 1.67 -7.31 15.45
CA LEU A 163 1.74 -5.98 16.05
C LEU A 163 0.44 -5.66 16.80
N ARG A 164 0.62 -5.17 18.02
CA ARG A 164 -0.47 -4.64 18.83
C ARG A 164 -0.58 -3.14 18.62
N ILE A 165 -1.64 -2.72 17.95
CA ILE A 165 -1.92 -1.32 17.68
C ILE A 165 -3.15 -0.92 18.47
N ALA A 166 -3.04 0.11 19.31
CA ALA A 166 -4.14 0.58 20.13
C ALA A 166 -5.33 1.04 19.26
N SER A 167 -6.55 0.75 19.68
CA SER A 167 -7.79 1.12 18.96
C SER A 167 -7.99 2.63 18.78
N THR A 168 -7.21 3.45 19.50
CA THR A 168 -7.20 4.91 19.34
C THR A 168 -6.42 5.37 18.10
N LYS A 169 -5.62 4.50 17.49
CA LYS A 169 -4.84 4.80 16.29
C LYS A 169 -5.66 4.50 15.03
N ILE A 170 -5.46 5.29 14.00
CA ILE A 170 -6.04 5.04 12.67
C ILE A 170 -5.09 4.13 11.91
N VAL A 171 -5.57 2.96 11.47
CA VAL A 171 -4.76 2.02 10.69
C VAL A 171 -5.31 1.93 9.26
N TYR A 172 -4.44 2.17 8.29
CA TYR A 172 -4.72 1.96 6.88
C TYR A 172 -3.96 0.73 6.37
N ASP A 173 -4.66 -0.39 6.29
CA ASP A 173 -4.13 -1.66 5.84
C ASP A 173 -4.84 -2.10 4.55
N MET A 174 -4.23 -1.82 3.40
CA MET A 174 -4.78 -2.25 2.11
C MET A 174 -4.51 -3.72 1.80
N TRP A 175 -3.61 -4.38 2.58
CA TRP A 175 -3.23 -5.78 2.36
C TRP A 175 -4.14 -6.77 3.09
N ASP A 176 -4.96 -6.28 4.05
CA ASP A 176 -5.70 -7.13 5.00
C ASP A 176 -4.76 -8.11 5.71
N PHE A 177 -3.67 -7.57 6.21
CA PHE A 177 -2.58 -8.33 6.81
C PHE A 177 -2.56 -8.21 8.34
N LEU A 178 -2.81 -6.99 8.86
CA LEU A 178 -2.81 -6.70 10.28
C LEU A 178 -4.12 -7.17 10.92
N LYS A 179 -4.01 -7.80 12.10
CA LYS A 179 -5.17 -8.16 12.92
C LYS A 179 -5.60 -6.97 13.77
N VAL A 180 -6.18 -5.96 13.13
CA VAL A 180 -6.79 -4.85 13.85
C VAL A 180 -8.24 -5.22 14.12
N GLU A 181 -8.71 -5.11 15.38
CA GLU A 181 -10.13 -5.23 15.68
C GLU A 181 -10.89 -4.11 14.94
N ARG A 182 -11.77 -4.51 14.03
CA ARG A 182 -12.57 -3.60 13.18
C ARG A 182 -13.90 -3.30 13.81
#